data_44ae6c8c7ca08c5c8d02959ef094173d
#
_entry.id   44ae6c8c7ca08c5c8d02959ef094173d
#
_cell.length_a   1.000
_cell.length_b   1.000
_cell.length_c   1.000
_cell.angle_alpha   90.00
_cell.angle_beta   90.00
_cell.angle_gamma   90.00
#
_symmetry.space_group_name_H-M   'P 1'
#
loop_
_entity.id
_entity.type
_entity.pdbx_description
1 polymer ?
#
loop_
_entity_poly.entity_id
_entity_poly.type
_entity_poly.pdbx_seq_one_letter_code
_entity_poly.pdbx_strand_id
1 'polypeptide(L)'
;DVKNVYSFSQDNVAIVLVEYNYGTNIDTAYINLKKAIDGIKGDLPDDANEPNIMEMDMNSQPVITLAVGGQVDGNLYTYVENNIQPELEKLGSVGEVSLAGGQKEYISIKLDPEKVAQYGLSMSRIAQFVGAADFTIPAGDVNVGKQNLSVSVGNDFDNTEALKNVAIPLANGDVIHLSDVATVSNALEDADSIGRYNGQDIVSVSIKKQQSSTAIDVSKDVLKQVSVLEKTYPGLTFTVVNDSSDM
;
A
#
# COMPACT_ATOMS: atom_id res chain seq x y z
N ASP A 1 15.94 27.92 4.84
CA ASP A 1 16.76 28.42 5.95
C ASP A 1 16.64 27.45 7.13
N VAL A 2 17.81 26.93 7.58
CA VAL A 2 17.91 26.04 8.75
C VAL A 2 17.58 26.85 10.00
N LYS A 3 16.74 26.28 10.87
CA LYS A 3 16.36 26.87 12.15
C LYS A 3 17.25 26.34 13.26
N ASN A 4 17.34 25.01 13.38
CA ASN A 4 18.15 24.34 14.39
C ASN A 4 18.80 23.07 13.81
N VAL A 5 19.93 22.68 14.41
CA VAL A 5 20.59 21.40 14.13
C VAL A 5 20.88 20.73 15.47
N TYR A 6 20.40 19.50 15.60
CA TYR A 6 20.66 18.66 16.78
C TYR A 6 21.45 17.43 16.34
N SER A 7 22.40 17.01 17.13
CA SER A 7 23.18 15.80 16.85
C SER A 7 23.17 14.88 18.06
N PHE A 8 22.93 13.61 17.81
CA PHE A 8 22.92 12.54 18.79
C PHE A 8 23.89 11.46 18.32
N SER A 9 24.88 11.14 19.13
CA SER A 9 25.87 10.11 18.83
C SER A 9 25.86 9.05 19.92
N GLN A 10 25.76 7.80 19.50
CA GLN A 10 25.86 6.60 20.34
C GLN A 10 26.79 5.59 19.67
N ASP A 11 27.11 4.52 20.37
CA ASP A 11 27.90 3.44 19.77
C ASP A 11 27.23 2.94 18.49
N ASN A 12 27.97 2.99 17.37
CA ASN A 12 27.57 2.55 16.03
C ASN A 12 26.41 3.35 15.36
N VAL A 13 25.93 4.44 15.96
CA VAL A 13 24.85 5.26 15.40
C VAL A 13 25.08 6.73 15.63
N ALA A 14 24.99 7.54 14.57
CA ALA A 14 24.93 8.99 14.64
C ALA A 14 23.65 9.48 13.93
N ILE A 15 22.90 10.33 14.61
CA ILE A 15 21.67 10.94 14.08
C ILE A 15 21.84 12.45 14.11
N VAL A 16 21.64 13.11 12.98
CA VAL A 16 21.61 14.56 12.88
C VAL A 16 20.22 14.99 12.45
N LEU A 17 19.53 15.72 13.33
CA LEU A 17 18.21 16.29 13.06
C LEU A 17 18.38 17.75 12.62
N VAL A 18 17.95 18.07 11.41
CA VAL A 18 17.99 19.43 10.86
C VAL A 18 16.57 19.98 10.80
N GLU A 19 16.29 20.98 11.62
CA GLU A 19 14.99 21.67 11.66
C GLU A 19 15.03 22.90 10.73
N TYR A 20 14.07 23.02 9.85
CA TYR A 20 13.89 24.16 8.95
C TYR A 20 12.80 25.11 9.43
N ASN A 21 12.89 26.38 9.04
CA ASN A 21 11.84 27.35 9.31
C ASN A 21 10.56 27.01 8.55
N TYR A 22 9.41 27.39 9.13
CA TYR A 22 8.12 27.27 8.46
C TYR A 22 8.12 27.99 7.10
N GLY A 23 7.56 27.35 6.07
CA GLY A 23 7.52 27.89 4.71
C GLY A 23 8.79 27.66 3.89
N THR A 24 9.81 26.95 4.43
CA THR A 24 10.97 26.51 3.62
C THR A 24 10.51 25.50 2.59
N ASN A 25 10.98 25.65 1.32
CA ASN A 25 10.72 24.66 0.30
C ASN A 25 11.56 23.39 0.60
N ILE A 26 10.86 22.30 0.93
CA ILE A 26 11.47 21.05 1.41
C ILE A 26 12.31 20.38 0.32
N ASP A 27 11.87 20.38 -0.95
CA ASP A 27 12.65 19.81 -2.05
C ASP A 27 14.00 20.49 -2.20
N THR A 28 14.01 21.84 -2.15
CA THR A 28 15.24 22.62 -2.20
C THR A 28 16.13 22.36 -0.98
N ALA A 29 15.52 22.24 0.21
CA ALA A 29 16.23 21.93 1.45
C ALA A 29 16.87 20.55 1.38
N TYR A 30 16.14 19.55 0.92
CA TYR A 30 16.62 18.17 0.71
C TYR A 30 17.82 18.12 -0.26
N ILE A 31 17.72 18.81 -1.41
CA ILE A 31 18.81 18.86 -2.39
C ILE A 31 20.06 19.49 -1.80
N ASN A 32 19.91 20.59 -1.05
CA ASN A 32 21.03 21.28 -0.40
C ASN A 32 21.68 20.43 0.70
N LEU A 33 20.84 19.75 1.52
CA LEU A 33 21.32 18.84 2.56
C LEU A 33 22.08 17.66 1.94
N LYS A 34 21.52 17.06 0.89
CA LYS A 34 22.18 15.97 0.16
C LYS A 34 23.53 16.38 -0.41
N LYS A 35 23.62 17.56 -1.04
CA LYS A 35 24.91 18.11 -1.52
C LYS A 35 25.92 18.29 -0.40
N ALA A 36 25.49 18.79 0.76
CA ALA A 36 26.38 18.97 1.91
C ALA A 36 26.91 17.62 2.43
N ILE A 37 26.02 16.61 2.53
CA ILE A 37 26.38 15.25 2.95
C ILE A 37 27.33 14.60 1.92
N ASP A 38 27.03 14.70 0.63
CA ASP A 38 27.89 14.17 -0.44
C ASP A 38 29.30 14.80 -0.38
N GLY A 39 29.39 16.06 0.03
CA GLY A 39 30.67 16.76 0.17
C GLY A 39 31.57 16.26 1.30
N ILE A 40 30.99 15.64 2.34
CA ILE A 40 31.74 15.14 3.52
C ILE A 40 31.87 13.60 3.52
N LYS A 41 31.36 12.90 2.50
CA LYS A 41 31.44 11.42 2.45
C LYS A 41 32.87 10.90 2.56
N GLY A 42 33.83 11.61 1.97
CA GLY A 42 35.24 11.26 2.04
C GLY A 42 35.92 11.48 3.41
N ASP A 43 35.27 12.21 4.30
CA ASP A 43 35.78 12.49 5.65
C ASP A 43 35.18 11.53 6.70
N LEU A 44 34.24 10.65 6.30
CA LEU A 44 33.68 9.66 7.18
C LEU A 44 34.65 8.48 7.38
N PRO A 45 34.61 7.79 8.53
CA PRO A 45 35.37 6.57 8.75
C PRO A 45 35.06 5.50 7.69
N ASP A 46 36.07 4.71 7.33
CA ASP A 46 35.96 3.66 6.27
C ASP A 46 34.86 2.62 6.55
N ASP A 47 34.52 2.38 7.81
CA ASP A 47 33.51 1.43 8.29
C ASP A 47 32.14 2.09 8.50
N ALA A 48 32.00 3.39 8.24
CA ALA A 48 30.70 4.06 8.31
C ALA A 48 29.82 3.74 7.11
N ASN A 49 28.57 3.38 7.36
CA ASN A 49 27.59 3.26 6.31
C ASN A 49 27.28 4.64 5.68
N GLU A 50 26.84 4.64 4.45
CA GLU A 50 26.39 5.88 3.80
C GLU A 50 25.26 6.54 4.61
N PRO A 51 25.33 7.88 4.86
CA PRO A 51 24.26 8.60 5.54
C PRO A 51 22.95 8.53 4.76
N ASN A 52 21.87 8.18 5.44
CA ASN A 52 20.51 8.17 4.88
C ASN A 52 19.75 9.42 5.35
N ILE A 53 19.12 10.12 4.41
CA ILE A 53 18.29 11.28 4.71
C ILE A 53 16.84 10.81 4.81
N MET A 54 16.24 11.01 5.97
CA MET A 54 14.80 10.77 6.19
C MET A 54 14.11 12.11 6.44
N GLU A 55 13.08 12.39 5.67
CA GLU A 55 12.21 13.53 5.90
C GLU A 55 11.22 13.19 7.03
N MET A 56 11.14 14.06 8.01
CA MET A 56 10.16 13.98 9.09
C MET A 56 9.26 15.22 9.02
N ASP A 57 8.09 15.08 8.44
CA ASP A 57 7.07 16.12 8.53
C ASP A 57 6.24 15.91 9.81
N MET A 58 6.30 16.88 10.73
CA MET A 58 5.48 16.88 11.95
C MET A 58 3.97 16.95 11.64
N ASN A 59 3.60 17.41 10.42
CA ASN A 59 2.22 17.41 9.96
C ASN A 59 1.80 16.06 9.35
N SER A 60 2.73 15.13 9.14
CA SER A 60 2.46 13.80 8.61
C SER A 60 1.97 12.81 9.68
N GLN A 61 1.81 13.24 10.93
CA GLN A 61 1.20 12.42 11.98
C GLN A 61 -0.27 12.14 11.63
N PRO A 62 -0.76 10.92 11.87
CA PRO A 62 -2.18 10.62 11.69
C PRO A 62 -3.04 11.52 12.58
N VAL A 63 -4.06 12.13 11.98
CA VAL A 63 -5.06 12.91 12.72
C VAL A 63 -5.99 11.98 13.47
N ILE A 64 -6.44 10.92 12.81
CA ILE A 64 -7.35 9.94 13.39
C ILE A 64 -6.87 8.54 13.06
N THR A 65 -6.95 7.64 14.03
CA THR A 65 -6.66 6.23 13.86
C THR A 65 -7.88 5.42 14.26
N LEU A 66 -8.33 4.55 13.35
CA LEU A 66 -9.45 3.65 13.56
C LEU A 66 -8.96 2.22 13.71
N ALA A 67 -9.55 1.46 14.62
CA ALA A 67 -9.46 0.01 14.65
C ALA A 67 -10.67 -0.56 13.91
N VAL A 68 -10.44 -1.25 12.81
CA VAL A 68 -11.49 -1.91 12.02
C VAL A 68 -11.39 -3.41 12.28
N GLY A 69 -12.42 -3.97 12.89
CA GLY A 69 -12.53 -5.40 13.20
C GLY A 69 -13.86 -5.96 12.69
N GLY A 70 -14.05 -7.25 12.86
CA GLY A 70 -15.30 -7.91 12.50
C GLY A 70 -15.09 -9.17 11.67
N GLN A 71 -16.19 -9.74 11.18
CA GLN A 71 -16.18 -10.91 10.31
C GLN A 71 -16.61 -10.50 8.90
N VAL A 72 -15.78 -10.87 7.93
CA VAL A 72 -16.01 -10.65 6.50
C VAL A 72 -15.77 -11.95 5.73
N ASP A 73 -16.31 -12.04 4.56
CA ASP A 73 -15.96 -13.12 3.64
C ASP A 73 -14.53 -12.89 3.14
N GLY A 74 -13.62 -13.81 3.48
CA GLY A 74 -12.21 -13.74 3.12
C GLY A 74 -11.32 -13.03 4.15
N ASN A 75 -10.29 -12.39 3.67
CA ASN A 75 -9.27 -11.75 4.49
C ASN A 75 -9.68 -10.33 4.92
N LEU A 76 -9.64 -10.04 6.23
CA LEU A 76 -10.05 -8.73 6.76
C LEU A 76 -9.20 -7.58 6.22
N TYR A 77 -7.87 -7.76 6.10
CA TYR A 77 -6.98 -6.72 5.58
C TYR A 77 -7.34 -6.37 4.14
N THR A 78 -7.42 -7.36 3.28
CA THR A 78 -7.79 -7.20 1.86
C THR A 78 -9.19 -6.60 1.71
N TYR A 79 -10.12 -7.00 2.59
CA TYR A 79 -11.46 -6.43 2.59
C TYR A 79 -11.46 -4.94 2.94
N VAL A 80 -10.70 -4.54 3.95
CA VAL A 80 -10.57 -3.13 4.37
C VAL A 80 -9.83 -2.33 3.30
N GLU A 81 -8.77 -2.88 2.69
CA GLU A 81 -8.00 -2.26 1.60
C GLU A 81 -8.89 -1.95 0.39
N ASN A 82 -9.74 -2.90 0.00
CA ASN A 82 -10.54 -2.75 -1.22
C ASN A 82 -11.86 -1.99 -1.02
N ASN A 83 -12.46 -2.02 0.18
CA ASN A 83 -13.81 -1.49 0.39
C ASN A 83 -13.86 -0.28 1.33
N ILE A 84 -12.94 -0.18 2.29
CA ILE A 84 -13.00 0.87 3.31
C ILE A 84 -12.01 1.98 3.02
N GLN A 85 -10.76 1.63 2.72
CA GLN A 85 -9.71 2.61 2.41
C GLN A 85 -10.11 3.57 1.29
N PRO A 86 -10.62 3.12 0.11
CA PRO A 86 -10.99 4.04 -0.97
C PRO A 86 -12.13 5.00 -0.59
N GLU A 87 -13.04 4.59 0.27
CA GLU A 87 -14.13 5.44 0.74
C GLU A 87 -13.64 6.56 1.65
N LEU A 88 -12.58 6.32 2.42
CA LEU A 88 -11.95 7.33 3.25
C LEU A 88 -11.03 8.25 2.43
N GLU A 89 -10.34 7.73 1.42
CA GLU A 89 -9.48 8.50 0.52
C GLU A 89 -10.25 9.48 -0.39
N LYS A 90 -11.54 9.20 -0.66
CA LYS A 90 -12.41 10.12 -1.40
C LYS A 90 -12.74 11.40 -0.65
N LEU A 91 -12.52 11.47 0.65
CA LEU A 91 -12.80 12.66 1.45
C LEU A 91 -11.79 13.75 1.12
N GLY A 92 -12.27 14.93 0.74
CA GLY A 92 -11.42 16.05 0.31
C GLY A 92 -10.49 16.60 1.40
N SER A 93 -10.77 16.32 2.67
CA SER A 93 -9.93 16.70 3.82
C SER A 93 -8.80 15.69 4.10
N VAL A 94 -8.90 14.46 3.57
CA VAL A 94 -7.95 13.36 3.76
C VAL A 94 -6.82 13.44 2.73
N GLY A 95 -5.59 13.31 3.18
CA GLY A 95 -4.41 13.31 2.33
C GLY A 95 -3.87 11.91 2.07
N GLU A 96 -3.89 11.04 3.08
CA GLU A 96 -3.39 9.68 2.99
C GLU A 96 -4.13 8.78 3.98
N VAL A 97 -4.42 7.56 3.58
CA VAL A 97 -4.93 6.50 4.44
C VAL A 97 -3.95 5.34 4.41
N SER A 98 -3.41 4.98 5.57
CA SER A 98 -2.45 3.87 5.71
C SER A 98 -3.07 2.75 6.54
N LEU A 99 -2.85 1.52 6.12
CA LEU A 99 -3.30 0.31 6.82
C LEU A 99 -2.13 -0.35 7.54
N ALA A 100 -2.38 -0.88 8.73
CA ALA A 100 -1.43 -1.68 9.50
C ALA A 100 -2.15 -2.78 10.29
N GLY A 101 -1.44 -3.87 10.57
CA GLY A 101 -2.03 -5.04 11.21
C GLY A 101 -2.82 -5.91 10.24
N GLY A 102 -2.78 -7.22 10.46
CA GLY A 102 -3.30 -8.20 9.52
C GLY A 102 -2.27 -8.63 8.48
N GLN A 103 -2.68 -9.50 7.59
CA GLN A 103 -1.83 -10.06 6.53
C GLN A 103 -2.53 -9.83 5.20
N LYS A 104 -1.80 -9.26 4.26
CA LYS A 104 -2.31 -9.09 2.90
C LYS A 104 -2.40 -10.45 2.21
N GLU A 105 -3.50 -10.69 1.51
CA GLU A 105 -3.66 -11.88 0.69
C GLU A 105 -3.06 -11.64 -0.70
N TYR A 106 -2.36 -12.65 -1.21
CA TYR A 106 -1.83 -12.64 -2.57
C TYR A 106 -2.00 -14.00 -3.23
N ILE A 107 -1.93 -14.05 -4.55
CA ILE A 107 -1.97 -15.31 -5.28
C ILE A 107 -0.54 -15.81 -5.49
N SER A 108 -0.23 -16.95 -4.89
CA SER A 108 1.06 -17.62 -5.01
C SER A 108 1.06 -18.57 -6.21
N ILE A 109 2.02 -18.39 -7.12
CA ILE A 109 2.26 -19.28 -8.25
C ILE A 109 3.59 -20.01 -8.02
N LYS A 110 3.51 -21.27 -7.60
CA LYS A 110 4.69 -22.13 -7.38
C LYS A 110 4.89 -23.03 -8.59
N LEU A 111 5.96 -22.77 -9.35
CA LEU A 111 6.34 -23.56 -10.51
C LEU A 111 6.88 -24.92 -10.09
N ASP A 112 6.55 -25.96 -10.84
CA ASP A 112 7.13 -27.29 -10.76
C ASP A 112 8.36 -27.36 -11.69
N PRO A 113 9.61 -27.44 -11.16
CA PRO A 113 10.81 -27.40 -11.98
C PRO A 113 10.91 -28.54 -12.98
N GLU A 114 10.41 -29.73 -12.64
CA GLU A 114 10.48 -30.90 -13.52
C GLU A 114 9.54 -30.73 -14.71
N LYS A 115 8.32 -30.26 -14.47
CA LYS A 115 7.35 -29.98 -15.53
C LYS A 115 7.79 -28.82 -16.42
N VAL A 116 8.29 -27.73 -15.83
CA VAL A 116 8.83 -26.59 -16.57
C VAL A 116 9.96 -27.04 -17.50
N ALA A 117 10.87 -27.89 -17.03
CA ALA A 117 11.95 -28.43 -17.84
C ALA A 117 11.42 -29.40 -18.93
N GLN A 118 10.44 -30.25 -18.62
CA GLN A 118 9.81 -31.19 -19.55
C GLN A 118 9.17 -30.47 -20.74
N TYR A 119 8.50 -29.34 -20.52
CA TYR A 119 7.88 -28.53 -21.57
C TYR A 119 8.85 -27.52 -22.22
N GLY A 120 10.13 -27.51 -21.82
CA GLY A 120 11.14 -26.60 -22.37
C GLY A 120 10.85 -25.12 -22.12
N LEU A 121 10.17 -24.82 -21.02
CA LEU A 121 9.82 -23.48 -20.62
C LEU A 121 10.88 -22.86 -19.70
N SER A 122 10.93 -21.53 -19.68
CA SER A 122 11.70 -20.77 -18.70
C SER A 122 10.76 -19.99 -17.78
N MET A 123 11.20 -19.70 -16.56
CA MET A 123 10.47 -18.88 -15.61
C MET A 123 10.08 -17.51 -16.21
N SER A 124 11.02 -16.85 -16.90
CA SER A 124 10.79 -15.55 -17.54
C SER A 124 9.68 -15.61 -18.59
N ARG A 125 9.61 -16.71 -19.36
CA ARG A 125 8.58 -16.88 -20.35
C ARG A 125 7.20 -17.10 -19.73
N ILE A 126 7.12 -17.90 -18.66
CA ILE A 126 5.87 -18.09 -17.91
C ILE A 126 5.40 -16.78 -17.30
N ALA A 127 6.31 -16.02 -16.64
CA ALA A 127 5.99 -14.71 -16.08
C ALA A 127 5.47 -13.72 -17.14
N GLN A 128 6.04 -13.75 -18.35
CA GLN A 128 5.58 -12.92 -19.47
C GLN A 128 4.15 -13.28 -19.89
N PHE A 129 3.80 -14.57 -19.99
CA PHE A 129 2.44 -14.98 -20.35
C PHE A 129 1.43 -14.65 -19.25
N VAL A 130 1.79 -14.85 -17.99
CA VAL A 130 0.93 -14.46 -16.86
C VAL A 130 0.70 -12.95 -16.85
N GLY A 131 1.76 -12.14 -16.97
CA GLY A 131 1.64 -10.69 -17.03
C GLY A 131 0.92 -10.15 -18.26
N ALA A 132 1.03 -10.84 -19.42
CA ALA A 132 0.31 -10.47 -20.62
C ALA A 132 -1.18 -10.87 -20.58
N ALA A 133 -1.55 -11.83 -19.73
CA ALA A 133 -2.93 -12.26 -19.56
C ALA A 133 -3.71 -11.41 -18.55
N ASP A 134 -2.99 -10.72 -17.64
CA ASP A 134 -3.55 -9.75 -16.69
C ASP A 134 -3.53 -8.35 -17.33
N PHE A 135 -4.56 -8.03 -18.09
CA PHE A 135 -4.67 -6.72 -18.71
C PHE A 135 -6.12 -6.24 -18.78
N THR A 136 -6.30 -4.94 -18.55
CA THR A 136 -7.55 -4.24 -18.77
C THR A 136 -7.34 -3.14 -19.81
N ILE A 137 -8.06 -3.20 -20.94
CA ILE A 137 -8.00 -2.18 -21.98
C ILE A 137 -9.27 -1.31 -21.86
N PRO A 138 -9.15 0.00 -21.69
CA PRO A 138 -10.30 0.90 -21.77
C PRO A 138 -10.86 0.84 -23.20
N ALA A 139 -12.10 0.39 -23.34
CA ALA A 139 -12.79 0.28 -24.63
C ALA A 139 -13.56 1.55 -25.00
N GLY A 140 -13.50 2.59 -24.16
CA GLY A 140 -14.17 3.87 -24.34
C GLY A 140 -15.38 4.05 -23.42
N ASP A 141 -16.10 5.13 -23.65
CA ASP A 141 -17.25 5.52 -22.84
C ASP A 141 -18.55 5.27 -23.61
N VAL A 142 -19.53 4.73 -22.93
CA VAL A 142 -20.89 4.53 -23.47
C VAL A 142 -21.87 5.38 -22.70
N ASN A 143 -22.62 6.22 -23.41
CA ASN A 143 -23.69 7.03 -22.82
C ASN A 143 -24.97 6.21 -22.71
N VAL A 144 -25.43 5.94 -21.49
CA VAL A 144 -26.70 5.29 -21.21
C VAL A 144 -27.64 6.31 -20.55
N GLY A 145 -28.49 6.95 -21.34
CA GLY A 145 -29.36 8.01 -20.87
C GLY A 145 -28.57 9.27 -20.46
N LYS A 146 -28.54 9.58 -19.17
CA LYS A 146 -27.79 10.73 -18.60
C LYS A 146 -26.48 10.33 -17.92
N GLN A 147 -26.13 9.07 -17.96
CA GLN A 147 -24.90 8.53 -17.33
C GLN A 147 -23.87 8.19 -18.41
N ASN A 148 -22.63 8.58 -18.16
CA ASN A 148 -21.48 8.18 -18.93
C ASN A 148 -20.81 6.99 -18.22
N LEU A 149 -20.81 5.83 -18.86
CA LEU A 149 -20.23 4.59 -18.34
C LEU A 149 -18.95 4.30 -19.10
N SER A 150 -17.81 4.29 -18.39
CA SER A 150 -16.56 3.81 -18.96
C SER A 150 -16.59 2.29 -19.09
N VAL A 151 -16.34 1.81 -20.29
CA VAL A 151 -16.29 0.40 -20.62
C VAL A 151 -14.84 -0.02 -20.75
N SER A 152 -14.43 -1.03 -19.99
CA SER A 152 -13.13 -1.68 -20.12
C SER A 152 -13.32 -3.13 -20.55
N VAL A 153 -12.40 -3.63 -21.35
CA VAL A 153 -12.33 -5.03 -21.76
C VAL A 153 -11.00 -5.59 -21.32
N GLY A 154 -11.03 -6.66 -20.54
CA GLY A 154 -9.83 -7.30 -20.01
C GLY A 154 -10.15 -8.52 -19.17
N ASN A 155 -9.12 -9.24 -18.83
CA ASN A 155 -9.19 -10.30 -17.83
C ASN A 155 -8.55 -9.76 -16.55
N ASP A 156 -9.37 -9.38 -15.57
CA ASP A 156 -8.90 -9.21 -14.21
C ASP A 156 -8.84 -10.60 -13.55
N PHE A 157 -7.69 -10.97 -13.03
CA PHE A 157 -7.57 -12.22 -12.29
C PHE A 157 -8.11 -12.05 -10.85
N ASP A 158 -9.43 -11.90 -10.75
CA ASP A 158 -10.12 -11.82 -9.46
C ASP A 158 -10.04 -13.12 -8.64
N ASN A 159 -9.57 -14.23 -9.28
CA ASN A 159 -9.52 -15.52 -8.62
C ASN A 159 -8.43 -16.44 -9.19
N THR A 160 -8.05 -17.42 -8.38
CA THR A 160 -7.04 -18.44 -8.72
C THR A 160 -7.44 -19.32 -9.90
N GLU A 161 -8.73 -19.48 -10.17
CA GLU A 161 -9.22 -20.32 -11.28
C GLU A 161 -8.93 -19.69 -12.66
N ALA A 162 -9.08 -18.38 -12.78
CA ALA A 162 -8.72 -17.66 -14.00
C ALA A 162 -7.22 -17.81 -14.30
N LEU A 163 -6.37 -17.66 -13.28
CA LEU A 163 -4.92 -17.84 -13.40
C LEU A 163 -4.52 -19.26 -13.77
N LYS A 164 -5.15 -20.30 -13.20
CA LYS A 164 -4.90 -21.70 -13.55
C LYS A 164 -5.10 -21.98 -15.04
N ASN A 165 -6.05 -21.30 -15.65
CA ASN A 165 -6.44 -21.47 -17.05
C ASN A 165 -5.65 -20.58 -18.03
N VAL A 166 -4.64 -19.83 -17.59
CA VAL A 166 -3.78 -19.05 -18.49
C VAL A 166 -3.10 -19.96 -19.48
N ALA A 167 -3.29 -19.69 -20.77
CA ALA A 167 -2.74 -20.47 -21.87
C ALA A 167 -1.27 -20.12 -22.13
N ILE A 168 -0.43 -21.14 -22.18
CA ILE A 168 1.00 -21.02 -22.45
C ILE A 168 1.31 -21.78 -23.74
N PRO A 169 1.59 -21.08 -24.86
CA PRO A 169 1.95 -21.73 -26.11
C PRO A 169 3.38 -22.29 -26.05
N LEU A 170 3.53 -23.55 -26.49
CA LEU A 170 4.80 -24.24 -26.59
C LEU A 170 5.46 -24.06 -27.96
N ALA A 171 6.76 -24.32 -28.04
CA ALA A 171 7.52 -24.19 -29.28
C ALA A 171 7.09 -25.17 -30.39
N ASN A 172 6.47 -26.29 -30.02
CA ASN A 172 5.95 -27.32 -30.95
C ASN A 172 4.54 -26.99 -31.50
N GLY A 173 3.93 -25.87 -31.06
CA GLY A 173 2.60 -25.44 -31.46
C GLY A 173 1.47 -25.90 -30.53
N ASP A 174 1.74 -26.75 -29.55
CA ASP A 174 0.78 -27.13 -28.51
C ASP A 174 0.54 -25.97 -27.54
N VAL A 175 -0.57 -26.02 -26.80
CA VAL A 175 -0.93 -25.10 -25.76
C VAL A 175 -1.16 -25.87 -24.46
N ILE A 176 -0.53 -25.44 -23.39
CA ILE A 176 -0.79 -25.94 -22.04
C ILE A 176 -1.36 -24.84 -21.17
N HIS A 177 -1.86 -25.18 -20.00
CA HIS A 177 -2.34 -24.22 -19.02
C HIS A 177 -1.30 -24.02 -17.90
N LEU A 178 -1.37 -22.88 -17.22
CA LEU A 178 -0.48 -22.60 -16.09
C LEU A 178 -0.57 -23.69 -15.00
N SER A 179 -1.76 -24.26 -14.77
CA SER A 179 -1.99 -25.39 -13.86
C SER A 179 -1.20 -26.65 -14.20
N ASP A 180 -0.77 -26.81 -15.46
CA ASP A 180 0.02 -28.00 -15.87
C ASP A 180 1.47 -27.92 -15.36
N VAL A 181 2.00 -26.73 -15.13
CA VAL A 181 3.40 -26.46 -14.74
C VAL A 181 3.52 -25.73 -13.40
N ALA A 182 2.40 -25.34 -12.77
CA ALA A 182 2.40 -24.59 -11.51
C ALA A 182 1.24 -24.99 -10.60
N THR A 183 1.45 -24.79 -9.30
CA THR A 183 0.39 -24.77 -8.30
C THR A 183 0.02 -23.32 -8.01
N VAL A 184 -1.25 -22.98 -8.24
CA VAL A 184 -1.81 -21.64 -7.98
C VAL A 184 -2.69 -21.72 -6.75
N SER A 185 -2.41 -20.92 -5.74
CA SER A 185 -3.16 -20.89 -4.46
C SER A 185 -3.15 -19.50 -3.84
N ASN A 186 -4.18 -19.18 -3.08
CA ASN A 186 -4.15 -18.01 -2.20
C ASN A 186 -3.13 -18.27 -1.07
N ALA A 187 -2.39 -17.24 -0.74
CA ALA A 187 -1.41 -17.23 0.34
C ALA A 187 -1.49 -15.88 1.07
N LEU A 188 -0.98 -15.84 2.28
CA LEU A 188 -0.89 -14.62 3.08
C LEU A 188 0.57 -14.17 3.09
N GLU A 189 0.79 -12.88 2.95
CA GLU A 189 2.12 -12.28 3.18
C GLU A 189 2.52 -12.44 4.65
N ASP A 190 3.83 -12.48 4.90
CA ASP A 190 4.33 -12.45 6.27
C ASP A 190 3.85 -11.14 6.92
N ALA A 191 3.31 -11.24 8.13
CA ALA A 191 2.77 -10.09 8.83
C ALA A 191 3.88 -9.13 9.24
N ASP A 192 3.93 -7.94 8.67
CA ASP A 192 4.83 -6.86 9.09
C ASP A 192 4.45 -6.33 10.48
N SER A 193 3.17 -6.40 10.82
CA SER A 193 2.61 -5.94 12.08
C SER A 193 1.34 -6.71 12.44
N ILE A 194 1.08 -6.84 13.74
CA ILE A 194 -0.14 -7.45 14.26
C ILE A 194 -0.94 -6.37 14.96
N GLY A 195 -2.17 -6.13 14.48
CA GLY A 195 -3.13 -5.23 15.11
C GLY A 195 -4.09 -6.01 16.01
N ARG A 196 -4.20 -5.63 17.28
CA ARG A 196 -5.19 -6.18 18.22
C ARG A 196 -5.86 -5.09 19.01
N TYR A 197 -7.18 -5.20 19.12
CA TYR A 197 -7.98 -4.33 19.97
C TYR A 197 -8.89 -5.19 20.84
N ASN A 198 -8.80 -5.03 22.16
CA ASN A 198 -9.53 -5.87 23.15
C ASN A 198 -9.36 -7.39 22.93
N GLY A 199 -8.15 -7.82 22.49
CA GLY A 199 -7.84 -9.23 22.25
C GLY A 199 -8.33 -9.79 20.91
N GLN A 200 -9.02 -9.01 20.10
CA GLN A 200 -9.45 -9.38 18.75
C GLN A 200 -8.51 -8.80 17.72
N ASP A 201 -8.25 -9.55 16.65
CA ASP A 201 -7.44 -9.08 15.54
C ASP A 201 -8.21 -8.00 14.78
N ILE A 202 -7.51 -6.91 14.45
CA ILE A 202 -8.06 -5.75 13.76
C ILE A 202 -7.07 -5.27 12.67
N VAL A 203 -7.59 -4.49 11.73
CA VAL A 203 -6.79 -3.63 10.86
C VAL A 203 -6.83 -2.22 11.41
N SER A 204 -5.65 -1.66 11.65
CA SER A 204 -5.48 -0.26 12.04
C SER A 204 -5.50 0.61 10.80
N VAL A 205 -6.39 1.58 10.76
CA VAL A 205 -6.54 2.54 9.67
C VAL A 205 -6.10 3.91 10.18
N SER A 206 -4.94 4.37 9.72
CA SER A 206 -4.35 5.66 10.11
C SER A 206 -4.60 6.69 9.01
N ILE A 207 -5.19 7.81 9.36
CA ILE A 207 -5.66 8.82 8.42
C ILE A 207 -4.90 10.13 8.67
N LYS A 208 -4.21 10.60 7.63
CA LYS A 208 -3.51 11.89 7.62
C LYS A 208 -4.35 12.95 6.92
N LYS A 209 -4.18 14.18 7.35
CA LYS A 209 -4.84 15.32 6.72
C LYS A 209 -4.20 15.70 5.39
N GLN A 210 -5.00 16.26 4.50
CA GLN A 210 -4.48 17.01 3.37
C GLN A 210 -3.83 18.32 3.87
N GLN A 211 -2.85 18.83 3.13
CA GLN A 211 -2.07 20.00 3.52
C GLN A 211 -2.93 21.25 3.75
N SER A 212 -4.02 21.39 3.00
CA SER A 212 -4.97 22.52 3.10
C SER A 212 -6.05 22.33 4.17
N SER A 213 -6.14 21.17 4.82
CA SER A 213 -7.20 20.81 5.77
C SER A 213 -6.74 20.93 7.22
N THR A 214 -7.68 21.16 8.13
CA THR A 214 -7.42 21.13 9.57
C THR A 214 -7.67 19.73 10.15
N ALA A 215 -7.10 19.43 11.31
CA ALA A 215 -7.35 18.18 12.02
C ALA A 215 -8.86 18.01 12.34
N ILE A 216 -9.52 19.11 12.71
CA ILE A 216 -10.96 19.13 13.02
C ILE A 216 -11.80 18.74 11.80
N ASP A 217 -11.45 19.27 10.60
CA ASP A 217 -12.18 18.95 9.37
C ASP A 217 -12.06 17.45 9.05
N VAL A 218 -10.83 16.90 9.13
CA VAL A 218 -10.60 15.48 8.88
C VAL A 218 -11.37 14.60 9.85
N SER A 219 -11.26 14.89 11.17
CA SER A 219 -11.98 14.11 12.18
C SER A 219 -13.49 14.12 11.92
N LYS A 220 -14.07 15.29 11.68
CA LYS A 220 -15.50 15.44 11.40
C LYS A 220 -15.94 14.67 10.15
N ASP A 221 -15.19 14.78 9.06
CA ASP A 221 -15.52 14.11 7.80
C ASP A 221 -15.38 12.59 7.93
N VAL A 222 -14.31 12.12 8.57
CA VAL A 222 -14.06 10.70 8.81
C VAL A 222 -15.12 10.08 9.72
N LEU A 223 -15.48 10.71 10.83
CA LEU A 223 -16.51 10.21 11.76
C LEU A 223 -17.89 10.14 11.07
N LYS A 224 -18.20 11.12 10.22
CA LYS A 224 -19.41 11.08 9.40
C LYS A 224 -19.38 9.92 8.42
N GLN A 225 -18.25 9.70 7.73
CA GLN A 225 -18.10 8.58 6.80
C GLN A 225 -18.14 7.23 7.51
N VAL A 226 -17.51 7.09 8.67
CA VAL A 226 -17.60 5.89 9.50
C VAL A 226 -19.05 5.53 9.81
N SER A 227 -19.90 6.52 10.16
CA SER A 227 -21.32 6.26 10.42
C SER A 227 -22.09 5.77 9.18
N VAL A 228 -21.61 6.07 7.97
CA VAL A 228 -22.15 5.53 6.71
C VAL A 228 -21.63 4.11 6.49
N LEU A 229 -20.33 3.89 6.70
CA LEU A 229 -19.67 2.59 6.53
C LEU A 229 -20.23 1.53 7.47
N GLU A 230 -20.53 1.86 8.74
CA GLU A 230 -21.16 0.96 9.69
C GLU A 230 -22.54 0.43 9.23
N LYS A 231 -23.29 1.28 8.51
CA LYS A 231 -24.58 0.89 7.94
C LYS A 231 -24.43 0.06 6.68
N THR A 232 -23.40 0.37 5.88
CA THR A 232 -23.14 -0.31 4.61
C THR A 232 -22.51 -1.67 4.83
N TYR A 233 -21.68 -1.80 5.86
CA TYR A 233 -20.91 -3.00 6.20
C TYR A 233 -21.21 -3.47 7.62
N PRO A 234 -22.41 -4.02 7.90
CA PRO A 234 -22.85 -4.37 9.28
C PRO A 234 -22.03 -5.48 9.93
N GLY A 235 -21.19 -6.20 9.17
CA GLY A 235 -20.23 -7.19 9.70
C GLY A 235 -18.95 -6.59 10.27
N LEU A 236 -18.69 -5.31 10.00
CA LEU A 236 -17.52 -4.59 10.49
C LEU A 236 -17.85 -3.72 11.70
N THR A 237 -16.86 -3.57 12.56
CA THR A 237 -16.89 -2.64 13.71
C THR A 237 -15.78 -1.61 13.53
N PHE A 238 -16.09 -0.34 13.74
CA PHE A 238 -15.16 0.76 13.65
C PHE A 238 -15.01 1.39 15.04
N THR A 239 -13.79 1.43 15.54
CA THR A 239 -13.51 2.05 16.86
C THR A 239 -12.44 3.12 16.69
N VAL A 240 -12.71 4.32 17.16
CA VAL A 240 -11.72 5.39 17.20
C VAL A 240 -10.71 5.07 18.31
N VAL A 241 -9.46 4.88 17.93
CA VAL A 241 -8.36 4.58 18.86
C VAL A 241 -7.66 5.87 19.29
N ASN A 242 -7.49 6.78 18.35
CA ASN A 242 -6.88 8.08 18.58
C ASN A 242 -7.54 9.13 17.69
N ASP A 243 -7.79 10.31 18.23
CA ASP A 243 -8.24 11.50 17.51
C ASP A 243 -7.47 12.70 18.03
N SER A 244 -6.65 13.31 17.17
CA SER A 244 -5.82 14.48 17.52
C SER A 244 -6.54 15.81 17.32
N SER A 245 -7.84 15.78 16.93
CA SER A 245 -8.61 17.02 16.75
C SER A 245 -9.04 17.66 18.06
N ASP A 246 -9.02 16.89 19.18
CA ASP A 246 -9.45 17.33 20.51
C ASP A 246 -8.30 17.89 21.38
N MET A 247 -7.08 18.03 20.81
CA MET A 247 -5.92 18.58 21.51
C MET A 247 -5.74 20.09 21.29
#